data_07adf1895ac826711adb4a012ef664b6
#
_entry.id   07adf1895ac826711adb4a012ef664b6
#
_cell.length_a   1.000
_cell.length_b   1.000
_cell.length_c   1.000
_cell.angle_alpha   90.00
_cell.angle_beta   90.00
_cell.angle_gamma   90.00
#
_symmetry.space_group_name_H-M   'P 1'
#
loop_
_entity.id
_entity.type
_entity.pdbx_description
1 polymer ?
#
loop_
_entity_poly.entity_id
_entity_poly.type
_entity_poly.pdbx_seq_one_letter_code
_entity_poly.pdbx_strand_id
1 'polypeptide(L)'
;MLTIVTERGFRLPDGYLEFSKAKSDLQAALIATDTGKVPCNNDLLPANFIDDGEKIWLIDYEYSGNNDPCFELGNIWSESGQEISVLHELISSYYGSFRQDKIARAWLFASLAKYGWTLWASIQDSISEIDFDFWEWIS
;
A
#
# COMPACT_ATOMS: atom_id res chain seq x y z
N MET A 1 8.50 -6.95 -10.85
CA MET A 1 9.48 -6.65 -9.78
C MET A 1 10.20 -7.89 -9.27
N LEU A 2 9.53 -8.93 -8.77
CA LEU A 2 10.20 -10.11 -8.21
C LEU A 2 11.21 -10.75 -9.19
N THR A 3 10.87 -10.91 -10.46
CA THR A 3 11.78 -11.41 -11.49
C THR A 3 13.07 -10.58 -11.58
N ILE A 4 12.95 -9.26 -11.57
CA ILE A 4 14.11 -8.36 -11.64
C ILE A 4 15.00 -8.53 -10.40
N VAL A 5 14.39 -8.59 -9.21
CA VAL A 5 15.12 -8.75 -7.95
C VAL A 5 15.89 -10.07 -7.93
N THR A 6 15.25 -11.17 -8.33
CA THR A 6 15.88 -12.50 -8.33
C THR A 6 16.94 -12.65 -9.41
N GLU A 7 16.69 -12.19 -10.63
CA GLU A 7 17.64 -12.29 -11.75
C GLU A 7 18.90 -11.42 -11.54
N ARG A 8 18.74 -10.26 -10.89
CA ARG A 8 19.86 -9.35 -10.59
C ARG A 8 20.53 -9.62 -9.25
N GLY A 9 19.98 -10.53 -8.44
CA GLY A 9 20.51 -10.86 -7.14
C GLY A 9 20.40 -9.72 -6.13
N PHE A 10 19.38 -8.88 -6.26
CA PHE A 10 19.14 -7.80 -5.31
C PHE A 10 18.72 -8.37 -3.95
N ARG A 11 19.07 -7.65 -2.88
CA ARG A 11 18.84 -8.06 -1.51
C ARG A 11 17.33 -8.13 -1.21
N LEU A 12 16.91 -9.20 -0.53
CA LEU A 12 15.56 -9.38 -0.01
C LEU A 12 15.62 -9.65 1.49
N PRO A 13 14.61 -9.24 2.27
CA PRO A 13 14.50 -9.65 3.67
C PRO A 13 14.43 -11.18 3.81
N ASP A 14 14.95 -11.70 4.91
CA ASP A 14 14.88 -13.12 5.22
C ASP A 14 13.42 -13.60 5.26
N GLY A 15 13.15 -14.75 4.68
CA GLY A 15 11.81 -15.33 4.62
C GLY A 15 10.85 -14.70 3.59
N TYR A 16 11.25 -13.63 2.88
CA TYR A 16 10.35 -12.95 1.93
C TYR A 16 9.70 -13.90 0.93
N LEU A 17 10.45 -14.84 0.38
CA LEU A 17 9.94 -15.80 -0.62
C LEU A 17 8.96 -16.82 -0.03
N GLU A 18 8.98 -17.05 1.27
CA GLU A 18 8.05 -17.95 1.96
C GLU A 18 6.61 -17.42 1.92
N PHE A 19 6.45 -16.09 1.81
CA PHE A 19 5.14 -15.45 1.66
C PHE A 19 4.50 -15.57 0.28
N SER A 20 5.17 -16.18 -0.70
CA SER A 20 4.68 -16.27 -2.08
C SER A 20 3.31 -16.96 -2.19
N LYS A 21 3.06 -17.97 -1.38
CA LYS A 21 1.75 -18.63 -1.31
C LYS A 21 0.69 -17.71 -0.70
N ALA A 22 0.98 -17.09 0.44
CA ALA A 22 0.06 -16.17 1.11
C ALA A 22 -0.29 -15.00 0.17
N LYS A 23 0.70 -14.42 -0.52
CA LYS A 23 0.49 -13.39 -1.54
C LYS A 23 -0.46 -13.85 -2.65
N SER A 24 -0.32 -15.09 -3.13
CA SER A 24 -1.20 -15.64 -4.18
C SER A 24 -2.63 -15.85 -3.67
N ASP A 25 -2.78 -16.34 -2.45
CA ASP A 25 -4.09 -16.52 -1.80
C ASP A 25 -4.79 -15.17 -1.58
N LEU A 26 -4.05 -14.14 -1.13
CA LEU A 26 -4.54 -12.76 -0.99
C LEU A 26 -5.02 -12.18 -2.33
N GLN A 27 -4.23 -12.34 -3.38
CA GLN A 27 -4.60 -11.87 -4.72
C GLN A 27 -5.88 -12.56 -5.23
N ALA A 28 -6.00 -13.86 -5.04
CA ALA A 28 -7.18 -14.62 -5.43
C ALA A 28 -8.43 -14.13 -4.69
N ALA A 29 -8.33 -13.88 -3.39
CA ALA A 29 -9.43 -13.34 -2.58
C ALA A 29 -9.86 -11.94 -3.04
N LEU A 30 -8.90 -11.06 -3.32
CA LEU A 30 -9.16 -9.70 -3.80
C LEU A 30 -9.83 -9.70 -5.18
N ILE A 31 -9.40 -10.58 -6.08
CA ILE A 31 -10.01 -10.74 -7.42
C ILE A 31 -11.45 -11.27 -7.29
N ALA A 32 -11.67 -12.29 -6.47
CA ALA A 32 -12.99 -12.90 -6.28
C ALA A 32 -14.03 -11.95 -5.67
N THR A 33 -13.57 -10.91 -4.96
CA THR A 33 -14.41 -9.91 -4.28
C THR A 33 -14.30 -8.52 -4.92
N ASP A 34 -13.90 -8.42 -6.17
CA ASP A 34 -13.75 -7.14 -6.89
C ASP A 34 -15.07 -6.35 -6.88
N THR A 35 -14.98 -5.07 -6.57
CA THR A 35 -16.13 -4.16 -6.45
C THR A 35 -16.04 -2.95 -7.40
N GLY A 36 -15.15 -3.03 -8.37
CA GLY A 36 -14.91 -1.96 -9.34
C GLY A 36 -13.79 -1.01 -8.91
N LYS A 37 -13.49 -0.08 -9.80
CA LYS A 37 -12.38 0.86 -9.65
C LYS A 37 -12.88 2.29 -9.71
N VAL A 38 -12.17 3.17 -8.98
CA VAL A 38 -12.40 4.61 -8.95
C VAL A 38 -11.07 5.34 -9.20
N PRO A 39 -11.09 6.64 -9.55
CA PRO A 39 -9.87 7.44 -9.57
C PRO A 39 -9.24 7.47 -8.17
N CYS A 40 -7.98 7.09 -8.07
CA CYS A 40 -7.18 7.04 -6.85
C CYS A 40 -5.86 7.81 -7.04
N ASN A 41 -5.31 8.34 -5.95
CA ASN A 41 -3.96 8.88 -5.95
C ASN A 41 -2.92 7.74 -6.01
N ASN A 42 -3.17 6.64 -5.35
CA ASN A 42 -2.33 5.44 -5.23
C ASN A 42 -1.03 5.59 -4.42
N ASP A 43 -0.79 6.77 -3.83
CA ASP A 43 0.39 7.06 -3.02
C ASP A 43 0.05 7.97 -1.83
N LEU A 44 -0.97 7.60 -1.07
CA LEU A 44 -1.44 8.36 0.09
C LEU A 44 -0.48 8.23 1.30
N LEU A 45 0.73 8.77 1.15
CA LEU A 45 1.66 8.94 2.25
C LEU A 45 1.28 10.16 3.10
N PRO A 46 1.49 10.14 4.43
CA PRO A 46 1.22 11.30 5.28
C PRO A 46 1.92 12.60 4.81
N ALA A 47 3.12 12.48 4.22
CA ALA A 47 3.88 13.61 3.69
C ALA A 47 3.22 14.27 2.47
N ASN A 48 2.28 13.59 1.79
CA ASN A 48 1.57 14.14 0.64
C ASN A 48 0.31 14.94 1.03
N PHE A 49 0.04 15.08 2.32
CA PHE A 49 -1.05 15.92 2.85
C PHE A 49 -0.48 17.21 3.44
N ILE A 50 -0.79 18.34 2.82
CA ILE A 50 -0.34 19.65 3.25
C ILE A 50 -1.51 20.40 3.88
N ASP A 51 -1.39 20.73 5.16
CA ASP A 51 -2.34 21.56 5.90
C ASP A 51 -1.87 23.02 5.84
N ASP A 52 -2.67 23.90 5.26
CA ASP A 52 -2.39 25.36 5.21
C ASP A 52 -3.12 26.14 6.31
N GLY A 53 -3.80 25.43 7.22
CA GLY A 53 -4.59 26.01 8.31
C GLY A 53 -6.05 26.31 7.96
N GLU A 54 -6.41 26.24 6.67
CA GLU A 54 -7.80 26.40 6.19
C GLU A 54 -8.32 25.08 5.61
N LYS A 55 -7.47 24.34 4.91
CA LYS A 55 -7.80 23.05 4.30
C LYS A 55 -6.56 22.16 4.15
N ILE A 56 -6.83 20.89 3.91
CA ILE A 56 -5.80 19.89 3.59
C ILE A 56 -5.72 19.76 2.07
N TRP A 57 -4.53 19.90 1.54
CA TRP A 57 -4.20 19.68 0.14
C TRP A 57 -3.57 18.31 -0.01
N LEU A 58 -4.00 17.55 -1.00
CA LEU A 58 -3.31 16.35 -1.43
C LEU A 58 -2.44 16.72 -2.64
N ILE A 59 -1.18 16.32 -2.57
CA ILE A 59 -0.17 16.54 -3.62
C ILE A 59 0.37 15.19 -4.10
N ASP A 60 1.27 15.23 -5.07
CA ASP A 60 1.97 14.07 -5.63
C ASP A 60 1.03 13.02 -6.24
N TYR A 61 0.70 13.27 -7.51
CA TYR A 61 -0.23 12.44 -8.27
C TYR A 61 0.46 11.58 -9.32
N GLU A 62 1.78 11.32 -9.21
CA GLU A 62 2.54 10.61 -10.25
C GLU A 62 2.10 9.15 -10.44
N TYR A 63 1.58 8.51 -9.38
CA TYR A 63 1.03 7.15 -9.42
C TYR A 63 -0.49 7.10 -9.63
N SER A 64 -1.14 8.24 -9.88
CA SER A 64 -2.60 8.32 -9.98
C SER A 64 -3.16 7.45 -11.10
N GLY A 65 -4.28 6.80 -10.82
CA GLY A 65 -4.97 5.96 -11.78
C GLY A 65 -6.20 5.31 -11.21
N ASN A 66 -6.91 4.55 -12.02
CA ASN A 66 -8.07 3.81 -11.56
C ASN A 66 -7.65 2.60 -10.72
N ASN A 67 -8.10 2.55 -9.47
CA ASN A 67 -7.82 1.46 -8.55
C ASN A 67 -9.00 1.21 -7.62
N ASP A 68 -8.91 0.15 -6.81
CA ASP A 68 -9.88 -0.16 -5.78
C ASP A 68 -9.79 0.87 -4.64
N PRO A 69 -10.90 1.48 -4.20
CA PRO A 69 -10.86 2.44 -3.09
C PRO A 69 -10.35 1.83 -1.78
N CYS A 70 -10.55 0.53 -1.56
CA CYS A 70 -10.01 -0.14 -0.38
C CYS A 70 -8.48 -0.28 -0.42
N PHE A 71 -7.84 -0.27 -1.59
CA PHE A 71 -6.40 -0.17 -1.70
C PHE A 71 -5.92 1.16 -1.10
N GLU A 72 -6.53 2.26 -1.50
CA GLU A 72 -6.15 3.60 -1.07
C GLU A 72 -6.37 3.80 0.44
N LEU A 73 -7.55 3.39 0.94
CA LEU A 73 -7.88 3.50 2.37
C LEU A 73 -7.02 2.58 3.24
N GLY A 74 -6.67 1.39 2.74
CA GLY A 74 -5.75 0.47 3.41
C GLY A 74 -4.31 0.99 3.42
N ASN A 75 -3.88 1.60 2.31
CA ASN A 75 -2.53 2.12 2.17
C ASN A 75 -2.30 3.31 3.11
N ILE A 76 -3.16 4.34 3.11
CA ILE A 76 -3.01 5.49 4.02
C ILE A 76 -3.02 5.06 5.49
N TRP A 77 -3.91 4.13 5.88
CA TRP A 77 -3.93 3.59 7.23
C TRP A 77 -2.60 2.91 7.60
N SER A 78 -2.12 2.03 6.74
CA SER A 78 -0.90 1.26 6.96
C SER A 78 0.35 2.14 7.03
N GLU A 79 0.47 3.09 6.11
CA GLU A 79 1.62 4.01 6.05
C GLU A 79 1.62 5.03 7.20
N SER A 80 0.44 5.34 7.76
CA SER A 80 0.32 6.24 8.92
C SER A 80 0.61 5.55 10.26
N GLY A 81 0.76 4.23 10.28
CA GLY A 81 1.02 3.46 11.49
C GLY A 81 -0.08 3.56 12.57
N GLN A 82 -1.32 3.80 12.14
CA GLN A 82 -2.44 4.04 13.04
C GLN A 82 -3.10 2.74 13.53
N GLU A 83 -3.81 2.86 14.66
CA GLU A 83 -4.61 1.76 15.20
C GLU A 83 -5.73 1.34 14.25
N ILE A 84 -6.16 0.07 14.35
CA ILE A 84 -7.20 -0.50 13.47
C ILE A 84 -8.53 0.28 13.53
N SER A 85 -8.83 0.95 14.63
CA SER A 85 -9.99 1.82 14.79
C SER A 85 -10.03 2.95 13.74
N VAL A 86 -8.86 3.48 13.37
CA VAL A 86 -8.75 4.51 12.33
C VAL A 86 -9.13 3.97 10.95
N LEU A 87 -8.77 2.72 10.63
CA LEU A 87 -9.24 2.07 9.41
C LEU A 87 -10.76 1.94 9.40
N HIS A 88 -11.38 1.59 10.55
CA HIS A 88 -12.84 1.53 10.68
C HIS A 88 -13.48 2.89 10.42
N GLU A 89 -12.90 3.97 10.94
CA GLU A 89 -13.38 5.34 10.70
C GLU A 89 -13.25 5.76 9.24
N LEU A 90 -12.10 5.50 8.61
CA LEU A 90 -11.86 5.77 7.19
C LEU A 90 -12.89 5.06 6.30
N ILE A 91 -13.09 3.77 6.51
CA ILE A 91 -14.07 2.98 5.75
C ILE A 91 -15.48 3.49 5.99
N SER A 92 -15.86 3.76 7.25
CA SER A 92 -17.19 4.25 7.57
C SER A 92 -17.47 5.63 6.99
N SER A 93 -16.47 6.52 6.98
CA SER A 93 -16.57 7.85 6.38
C SER A 93 -16.71 7.78 4.86
N TYR A 94 -15.94 6.92 4.21
CA TYR A 94 -15.98 6.79 2.75
C TYR A 94 -17.28 6.14 2.25
N TYR A 95 -17.73 5.05 2.89
CA TYR A 95 -18.91 4.29 2.47
C TYR A 95 -20.22 4.75 3.13
N GLY A 96 -20.16 5.70 4.05
CA GLY A 96 -21.32 6.22 4.78
C GLY A 96 -21.88 5.28 5.86
N SER A 97 -21.23 4.15 6.13
CA SER A 97 -21.64 3.16 7.14
C SER A 97 -20.49 2.22 7.49
N PHE A 98 -20.59 1.56 8.64
CA PHE A 98 -19.67 0.49 9.00
C PHE A 98 -19.80 -0.70 8.03
N ARG A 99 -18.69 -1.08 7.41
CA ARG A 99 -18.62 -2.13 6.39
C ARG A 99 -17.48 -3.09 6.69
N GLN A 100 -17.78 -4.17 7.39
CA GLN A 100 -16.78 -5.18 7.76
C GLN A 100 -16.11 -5.83 6.53
N ASP A 101 -16.85 -6.04 5.45
CA ASP A 101 -16.31 -6.55 4.19
C ASP A 101 -15.27 -5.62 3.56
N LYS A 102 -15.49 -4.29 3.67
CA LYS A 102 -14.56 -3.28 3.15
C LYS A 102 -13.35 -3.09 4.07
N ILE A 103 -13.53 -3.18 5.37
CA ILE A 103 -12.43 -3.19 6.35
C ILE A 103 -11.50 -4.37 6.07
N ALA A 104 -12.05 -5.58 5.93
CA ALA A 104 -11.27 -6.77 5.60
C ALA A 104 -10.53 -6.60 4.27
N ARG A 105 -11.21 -6.08 3.24
CA ARG A 105 -10.63 -5.84 1.91
C ARG A 105 -9.47 -4.83 1.97
N ALA A 106 -9.66 -3.70 2.67
CA ALA A 106 -8.61 -2.69 2.85
C ALA A 106 -7.39 -3.25 3.60
N TRP A 107 -7.62 -4.07 4.62
CA TRP A 107 -6.56 -4.73 5.36
C TRP A 107 -5.76 -5.72 4.48
N LEU A 108 -6.44 -6.48 3.61
CA LEU A 108 -5.79 -7.37 2.66
C LEU A 108 -4.95 -6.58 1.63
N PHE A 109 -5.45 -5.45 1.14
CA PHE A 109 -4.69 -4.57 0.25
C PHE A 109 -3.47 -3.97 0.94
N ALA A 110 -3.59 -3.50 2.19
CA ALA A 110 -2.45 -3.00 2.96
C ALA A 110 -1.35 -4.05 3.09
N SER A 111 -1.73 -5.30 3.38
CA SER A 111 -0.78 -6.42 3.46
C SER A 111 -0.11 -6.71 2.12
N LEU A 112 -0.87 -6.69 1.02
CA LEU A 112 -0.33 -6.91 -0.31
C LEU A 112 0.55 -5.75 -0.77
N ALA A 113 0.20 -4.51 -0.42
CA ALA A 113 1.00 -3.32 -0.71
C ALA A 113 2.37 -3.39 -0.03
N LYS A 114 2.43 -3.75 1.25
CA LYS A 114 3.71 -3.94 1.96
C LYS A 114 4.60 -4.98 1.28
N TYR A 115 4.03 -6.09 0.84
CA TYR A 115 4.76 -7.09 0.06
C TYR A 115 5.33 -6.50 -1.25
N GLY A 116 4.56 -5.65 -1.94
CA GLY A 116 5.00 -4.97 -3.17
C GLY A 116 6.06 -3.90 -2.92
N TRP A 117 5.87 -3.07 -1.89
CA TRP A 117 6.81 -2.01 -1.52
C TRP A 117 8.17 -2.56 -1.08
N THR A 118 8.20 -3.73 -0.44
CA THR A 118 9.46 -4.41 -0.12
C THR A 118 10.26 -4.71 -1.38
N LEU A 119 9.63 -5.16 -2.47
CA LEU A 119 10.32 -5.37 -3.75
C LEU A 119 10.80 -4.06 -4.38
N TRP A 120 9.97 -3.02 -4.31
CA TRP A 120 10.33 -1.70 -4.82
C TRP A 120 11.55 -1.14 -4.08
N ALA A 121 11.53 -1.17 -2.76
CA ALA A 121 12.63 -0.69 -1.93
C ALA A 121 13.92 -1.51 -2.15
N SER A 122 13.82 -2.83 -2.30
CA SER A 122 14.96 -3.69 -2.65
C SER A 122 15.60 -3.30 -3.99
N ILE A 123 14.79 -2.88 -4.96
CA ILE A 123 15.28 -2.35 -6.23
C ILE A 123 15.94 -0.99 -6.00
N GLN A 124 15.28 -0.07 -5.29
CA GLN A 124 15.82 1.28 -5.03
C GLN A 124 17.12 1.23 -4.24
N ASP A 125 17.22 0.40 -3.22
CA ASP A 125 18.45 0.16 -2.44
C ASP A 125 19.65 -0.20 -3.34
N SER A 126 19.38 -0.88 -4.45
CA SER A 126 20.41 -1.37 -5.37
C SER A 126 20.76 -0.39 -6.50
N ILE A 127 19.86 0.53 -6.88
CA ILE A 127 20.05 1.36 -8.08
C ILE A 127 19.85 2.86 -7.87
N SER A 128 19.27 3.29 -6.75
CA SER A 128 18.98 4.71 -6.50
C SER A 128 20.28 5.46 -6.15
N GLU A 129 20.40 6.70 -6.66
CA GLU A 129 21.43 7.66 -6.28
C GLU A 129 21.00 8.56 -5.12
N ILE A 130 19.76 8.37 -4.61
CA ILE A 130 19.20 9.14 -3.51
C ILE A 130 19.81 8.64 -2.20
N ASP A 131 20.28 9.58 -1.38
CA ASP A 131 20.79 9.30 -0.02
C ASP A 131 19.60 9.04 0.94
N PHE A 132 19.06 7.85 0.84
CA PHE A 132 17.96 7.35 1.67
C PHE A 132 18.17 5.87 1.95
N ASP A 133 18.02 5.45 3.21
CA ASP A 133 18.14 4.04 3.60
C ASP A 133 16.86 3.27 3.30
N PHE A 134 16.75 2.82 2.06
CA PHE A 134 15.62 2.00 1.61
C PHE A 134 15.53 0.67 2.34
N TRP A 135 16.69 0.18 2.85
CA TRP A 135 16.74 -1.08 3.56
C TRP A 135 16.16 -0.95 4.97
N GLU A 136 16.51 0.09 5.72
CA GLU A 136 15.93 0.36 7.03
C GLU A 136 14.41 0.52 6.96
N TRP A 137 13.92 1.12 5.87
CA TRP A 137 12.49 1.34 5.66
C TRP A 137 11.66 0.04 5.50
N ILE A 138 12.27 -1.06 5.05
CA ILE A 138 11.59 -2.35 4.79
C ILE A 138 11.95 -3.46 5.78
N SER A 139 12.88 -3.24 6.68
CA SER A 139 13.36 -4.26 7.63
C SER A 139 12.54 -4.38 8.92
#